data_02358cd23872038ac3f9c7bd689b6e51
#
_entry.id   02358cd23872038ac3f9c7bd689b6e51
#
_cell.length_a   1.000
_cell.length_b   1.000
_cell.length_c   1.000
_cell.angle_alpha   90.00
_cell.angle_beta   90.00
_cell.angle_gamma   90.00
#
_symmetry.space_group_name_H-M   'P 1'
#
loop_
_entity.id
_entity.type
_entity.pdbx_description
1 polymer ?
#
loop_
_entity_poly.entity_id
_entity_poly.type
_entity_poly.pdbx_seq_one_letter_code
_entity_poly.pdbx_strand_id
1 'polypeptide(L)'
;MMEWTNENIKDAVMDIVNTRGLDHMPSIAEMKEFYGDNKLTNAITKHGGQIKWAGILGLDIKQSETQFGQVYERYVCDLLTAEGFKCEMTGVRCPYDILVDGYVKIDVKASRITDINGYDAYSFRLAKAMPTCDIYILVGVDRSENKKVFIVPAHEVKGQVQVCISTVKSIYDTYIDKFDIIRKLVDAFRMI
;
A
#
# COMPACT_ATOMS: atom_id res chain seq x y z
N MET A 1 -21.13 -13.89 -31.92
CA MET A 1 -20.65 -13.21 -30.69
C MET A 1 -20.41 -14.31 -29.67
N MET A 2 -19.22 -14.42 -29.10
CA MET A 2 -18.89 -15.48 -28.14
C MET A 2 -19.71 -15.30 -26.87
N GLU A 3 -20.49 -16.28 -26.50
CA GLU A 3 -21.25 -16.26 -25.24
C GLU A 3 -20.31 -16.62 -24.10
N TRP A 4 -20.23 -15.75 -23.08
CA TRP A 4 -19.38 -15.98 -21.93
C TRP A 4 -20.07 -16.93 -20.93
N THR A 5 -19.78 -18.21 -21.07
CA THR A 5 -20.15 -19.26 -20.10
C THR A 5 -19.10 -19.33 -18.99
N ASN A 6 -19.43 -20.01 -17.90
CA ASN A 6 -18.45 -20.26 -16.83
C ASN A 6 -17.23 -21.05 -17.34
N GLU A 7 -17.42 -21.96 -18.27
CA GLU A 7 -16.35 -22.76 -18.86
C GLU A 7 -15.41 -21.87 -19.69
N ASN A 8 -15.98 -21.05 -20.59
CA ASN A 8 -15.19 -20.11 -21.40
C ASN A 8 -14.41 -19.09 -20.56
N ILE A 9 -14.99 -18.62 -19.44
CA ILE A 9 -14.30 -17.71 -18.51
C ILE A 9 -13.12 -18.42 -17.84
N LYS A 10 -13.34 -19.66 -17.36
CA LYS A 10 -12.29 -20.48 -16.76
C LYS A 10 -11.12 -20.66 -17.72
N ASP A 11 -11.42 -21.13 -18.94
CA ASP A 11 -10.40 -21.39 -19.96
C ASP A 11 -9.62 -20.12 -20.30
N ALA A 12 -10.32 -18.99 -20.48
CA ALA A 12 -9.68 -17.71 -20.78
C ALA A 12 -8.77 -17.21 -19.65
N VAL A 13 -9.18 -17.38 -18.39
CA VAL A 13 -8.32 -17.00 -17.24
C VAL A 13 -7.10 -17.93 -17.17
N MET A 14 -7.29 -19.24 -17.31
CA MET A 14 -6.19 -20.21 -17.25
C MET A 14 -5.23 -20.07 -18.43
N ASP A 15 -5.69 -19.64 -19.60
CA ASP A 15 -4.83 -19.31 -20.74
C ASP A 15 -3.83 -18.20 -20.39
N ILE A 16 -4.31 -17.12 -19.75
CA ILE A 16 -3.42 -16.05 -19.27
C ILE A 16 -2.43 -16.57 -18.22
N VAL A 17 -2.95 -17.31 -17.23
CA VAL A 17 -2.14 -17.86 -16.12
C VAL A 17 -1.01 -18.72 -16.67
N ASN A 18 -1.33 -19.66 -17.55
CA ASN A 18 -0.35 -20.57 -18.13
C ASN A 18 0.63 -19.87 -19.08
N THR A 19 0.14 -18.97 -19.93
CA THR A 19 0.98 -18.28 -20.92
C THR A 19 1.95 -17.31 -20.28
N ARG A 20 1.54 -16.63 -19.19
CA ARG A 20 2.39 -15.66 -18.47
C ARG A 20 3.10 -16.26 -17.26
N GLY A 21 2.83 -17.51 -16.90
CA GLY A 21 3.40 -18.16 -15.72
C GLY A 21 2.98 -17.48 -14.41
N LEU A 22 1.71 -17.05 -14.31
CA LEU A 22 1.20 -16.39 -13.12
C LEU A 22 0.87 -17.42 -12.02
N ASP A 23 1.11 -17.05 -10.77
CA ASP A 23 0.72 -17.79 -9.56
C ASP A 23 -0.55 -17.24 -8.91
N HIS A 24 -1.20 -16.27 -9.55
CA HIS A 24 -2.34 -15.52 -9.02
C HIS A 24 -3.40 -15.26 -10.09
N MET A 25 -4.60 -14.86 -9.65
CA MET A 25 -5.69 -14.41 -10.52
C MET A 25 -5.25 -13.18 -11.31
N PRO A 26 -5.28 -13.20 -12.65
CA PRO A 26 -4.88 -12.07 -13.46
C PRO A 26 -5.64 -10.79 -13.08
N SER A 27 -4.93 -9.67 -12.97
CA SER A 27 -5.54 -8.35 -12.76
C SER A 27 -6.31 -7.88 -14.00
N ILE A 28 -7.17 -6.89 -13.83
CA ILE A 28 -7.89 -6.27 -14.95
C ILE A 28 -6.93 -5.77 -16.04
N ALA A 29 -5.79 -5.20 -15.62
CA ALA A 29 -4.77 -4.70 -16.55
C ALA A 29 -4.12 -5.83 -17.34
N GLU A 30 -3.75 -6.94 -16.68
CA GLU A 30 -3.16 -8.11 -17.31
C GLU A 30 -4.12 -8.80 -18.29
N MET A 31 -5.40 -8.90 -17.94
CA MET A 31 -6.44 -9.44 -18.83
C MET A 31 -6.64 -8.55 -20.08
N LYS A 32 -6.71 -7.23 -19.87
CA LYS A 32 -6.87 -6.27 -20.94
C LYS A 32 -5.66 -6.24 -21.88
N GLU A 33 -4.46 -6.32 -21.32
CA GLU A 33 -3.23 -6.38 -22.11
C GLU A 33 -3.15 -7.66 -22.94
N PHE A 34 -3.59 -8.80 -22.40
CA PHE A 34 -3.55 -10.10 -23.06
C PHE A 34 -4.56 -10.20 -24.22
N TYR A 35 -5.81 -9.82 -24.00
CA TYR A 35 -6.88 -9.92 -24.99
C TYR A 35 -7.14 -8.64 -25.79
N GLY A 36 -6.53 -7.51 -25.43
CA GLY A 36 -6.72 -6.22 -26.10
C GLY A 36 -8.05 -5.53 -25.83
N ASP A 37 -8.94 -6.14 -25.01
CA ASP A 37 -10.27 -5.59 -24.68
C ASP A 37 -10.71 -5.91 -23.24
N ASN A 38 -11.90 -5.42 -22.84
CA ASN A 38 -12.45 -5.63 -21.51
C ASN A 38 -13.52 -6.74 -21.45
N LYS A 39 -13.67 -7.56 -22.49
CA LYS A 39 -14.77 -8.55 -22.56
C LYS A 39 -14.67 -9.60 -21.46
N LEU A 40 -13.48 -10.15 -21.23
CA LEU A 40 -13.26 -11.13 -20.17
C LEU A 40 -13.52 -10.50 -18.78
N THR A 41 -13.02 -9.30 -18.52
CA THR A 41 -13.24 -8.60 -17.25
C THR A 41 -14.73 -8.34 -16.98
N ASN A 42 -15.48 -7.92 -18.03
CA ASN A 42 -16.92 -7.72 -17.95
C ASN A 42 -17.67 -9.04 -17.70
N ALA A 43 -17.24 -10.12 -18.34
CA ALA A 43 -17.78 -11.45 -18.13
C ALA A 43 -17.57 -11.93 -16.69
N ILE A 44 -16.35 -11.84 -16.17
CA ILE A 44 -16.01 -12.16 -14.78
C ILE A 44 -16.89 -11.38 -13.82
N THR A 45 -17.05 -10.07 -14.03
CA THR A 45 -17.90 -9.20 -13.18
C THR A 45 -19.37 -9.67 -13.18
N LYS A 46 -19.94 -9.98 -14.35
CA LYS A 46 -21.30 -10.48 -14.48
C LYS A 46 -21.51 -11.86 -13.83
N HIS A 47 -20.49 -12.70 -13.81
CA HIS A 47 -20.54 -14.07 -13.27
C HIS A 47 -20.04 -14.16 -11.82
N GLY A 48 -19.97 -13.05 -11.08
CA GLY A 48 -19.74 -13.04 -9.64
C GLY A 48 -18.45 -12.40 -9.16
N GLY A 49 -17.67 -11.82 -10.09
CA GLY A 49 -16.50 -11.01 -9.75
C GLY A 49 -15.20 -11.80 -9.54
N GLN A 50 -14.10 -11.06 -9.49
CA GLN A 50 -12.73 -11.62 -9.43
C GLN A 50 -12.49 -12.53 -8.22
N ILE A 51 -13.01 -12.15 -7.04
CA ILE A 51 -12.83 -12.93 -5.79
C ILE A 51 -13.43 -14.32 -5.92
N LYS A 52 -14.66 -14.40 -6.45
CA LYS A 52 -15.33 -15.68 -6.65
C LYS A 52 -14.57 -16.57 -7.64
N TRP A 53 -14.11 -15.97 -8.74
CA TRP A 53 -13.38 -16.69 -9.78
C TRP A 53 -12.01 -17.17 -9.32
N ALA A 54 -11.29 -16.37 -8.55
CA ALA A 54 -10.05 -16.77 -7.92
C ALA A 54 -10.25 -18.00 -7.02
N GLY A 55 -11.30 -17.99 -6.18
CA GLY A 55 -11.65 -19.13 -5.34
C GLY A 55 -12.03 -20.39 -6.14
N ILE A 56 -12.79 -20.26 -7.23
CA ILE A 56 -13.15 -21.39 -8.12
C ILE A 56 -11.90 -22.00 -8.77
N LEU A 57 -10.93 -21.18 -9.14
CA LEU A 57 -9.72 -21.58 -9.85
C LEU A 57 -8.55 -21.95 -8.91
N GLY A 58 -8.71 -21.78 -7.61
CA GLY A 58 -7.64 -21.99 -6.63
C GLY A 58 -6.46 -21.02 -6.80
N LEU A 59 -6.73 -19.81 -7.29
CA LEU A 59 -5.74 -18.78 -7.52
C LEU A 59 -5.79 -17.72 -6.42
N ASP A 60 -4.63 -17.25 -5.96
CA ASP A 60 -4.55 -16.12 -5.06
C ASP A 60 -4.94 -14.82 -5.75
N ILE A 61 -5.51 -13.87 -5.01
CA ILE A 61 -5.75 -12.52 -5.52
C ILE A 61 -4.56 -11.66 -5.15
N LYS A 62 -3.91 -11.10 -6.17
CA LYS A 62 -2.89 -10.08 -5.95
C LYS A 62 -3.51 -8.90 -5.23
N GLN A 63 -3.00 -8.63 -4.03
CA GLN A 63 -3.46 -7.50 -3.23
C GLN A 63 -3.27 -6.19 -4.02
N SER A 64 -4.34 -5.41 -4.21
CA SER A 64 -4.21 -4.12 -4.88
C SER A 64 -3.38 -3.16 -4.02
N GLU A 65 -2.70 -2.21 -4.65
CA GLU A 65 -1.95 -1.15 -3.94
C GLU A 65 -2.83 -0.41 -2.92
N THR A 66 -4.11 -0.20 -3.24
CA THR A 66 -5.07 0.41 -2.32
C THR A 66 -5.33 -0.46 -1.09
N GLN A 67 -5.56 -1.76 -1.29
CA GLN A 67 -5.75 -2.70 -0.17
C GLN A 67 -4.47 -2.84 0.66
N PHE A 68 -3.31 -2.89 -0.01
CA PHE A 68 -2.02 -2.89 0.64
C PHE A 68 -1.85 -1.65 1.53
N GLY A 69 -2.13 -0.45 1.01
CA GLY A 69 -2.11 0.78 1.78
C GLY A 69 -3.01 0.72 3.03
N GLN A 70 -4.28 0.34 2.86
CA GLN A 70 -5.25 0.26 3.96
C GLN A 70 -4.84 -0.74 5.08
N VAL A 71 -4.20 -1.85 4.71
CA VAL A 71 -3.67 -2.81 5.70
C VAL A 71 -2.60 -2.13 6.56
N TYR A 72 -1.70 -1.36 5.96
CA TYR A 72 -0.63 -0.70 6.68
C TYR A 72 -1.06 0.56 7.42
N GLU A 73 -2.08 1.28 6.96
CA GLU A 73 -2.72 2.35 7.74
C GLU A 73 -3.27 1.78 9.06
N ARG A 74 -3.98 0.65 9.01
CA ARG A 74 -4.49 -0.04 10.22
C ARG A 74 -3.36 -0.56 11.10
N TYR A 75 -2.36 -1.21 10.52
CA TYR A 75 -1.18 -1.68 11.24
C TYR A 75 -0.49 -0.54 12.02
N VAL A 76 -0.32 0.63 11.41
CA VAL A 76 0.27 1.80 12.06
C VAL A 76 -0.63 2.32 13.17
N CYS A 77 -1.94 2.37 12.97
CA CYS A 77 -2.89 2.77 14.01
C CYS A 77 -2.80 1.85 15.24
N ASP A 78 -2.74 0.53 15.03
CA ASP A 78 -2.59 -0.46 16.10
C ASP A 78 -1.23 -0.31 16.81
N LEU A 79 -0.15 -0.10 16.05
CA LEU A 79 1.20 0.13 16.57
C LEU A 79 1.27 1.38 17.46
N LEU A 80 0.72 2.50 17.00
CA LEU A 80 0.66 3.75 17.75
C LEU A 80 -0.20 3.61 19.02
N THR A 81 -1.29 2.84 18.94
CA THR A 81 -2.14 2.55 20.09
C THR A 81 -1.37 1.74 21.14
N ALA A 82 -0.58 0.75 20.72
CA ALA A 82 0.31 -0.01 21.61
C ALA A 82 1.39 0.87 22.27
N GLU A 83 1.85 1.91 21.57
CA GLU A 83 2.76 2.93 22.09
C GLU A 83 2.09 3.95 23.03
N GLY A 84 0.77 3.81 23.26
CA GLY A 84 0.01 4.63 24.21
C GLY A 84 -0.60 5.91 23.64
N PHE A 85 -0.66 6.07 22.31
CA PHE A 85 -1.32 7.19 21.68
C PHE A 85 -2.81 6.89 21.45
N LYS A 86 -3.64 7.93 21.49
CA LYS A 86 -5.03 7.86 21.02
C LYS A 86 -5.03 8.08 19.50
N CYS A 87 -5.38 7.04 18.73
CA CYS A 87 -5.39 7.06 17.28
C CYS A 87 -6.82 7.08 16.72
N GLU A 88 -7.07 7.97 15.78
CA GLU A 88 -8.32 8.05 15.02
C GLU A 88 -8.00 7.92 13.52
N MET A 89 -8.46 6.83 12.90
CA MET A 89 -8.36 6.68 11.44
C MET A 89 -9.33 7.65 10.76
N THR A 90 -8.86 8.29 9.69
CA THR A 90 -9.66 9.28 8.96
C THR A 90 -10.32 8.68 7.73
N GLY A 91 -11.33 9.37 7.18
CA GLY A 91 -12.04 8.90 5.99
C GLY A 91 -11.32 9.29 4.68
N VAL A 92 -11.70 8.65 3.59
CA VAL A 92 -11.13 8.75 2.22
C VAL A 92 -10.97 10.19 1.68
N ARG A 93 -11.69 11.17 2.23
CA ARG A 93 -11.62 12.58 1.82
C ARG A 93 -10.67 13.42 2.68
N CYS A 94 -10.08 12.83 3.70
CA CYS A 94 -9.13 13.51 4.56
C CYS A 94 -7.74 13.56 3.90
N PRO A 95 -6.98 14.64 4.04
CA PRO A 95 -5.67 14.76 3.42
C PRO A 95 -4.54 14.05 4.20
N TYR A 96 -4.88 13.29 5.22
CA TYR A 96 -4.00 12.45 6.05
C TYR A 96 -4.79 11.21 6.52
N ASP A 97 -4.11 10.16 6.96
CA ASP A 97 -4.71 8.85 7.23
C ASP A 97 -5.08 8.65 8.70
N ILE A 98 -4.29 9.21 9.62
CA ILE A 98 -4.46 9.04 11.07
C ILE A 98 -4.33 10.39 11.77
N LEU A 99 -5.22 10.66 12.76
CA LEU A 99 -5.10 11.75 13.71
C LEU A 99 -4.70 11.20 15.08
N VAL A 100 -3.59 11.68 15.62
CA VAL A 100 -3.05 11.23 16.91
C VAL A 100 -3.34 12.27 17.98
N ASP A 101 -3.95 11.82 19.09
CA ASP A 101 -4.33 12.64 20.27
C ASP A 101 -5.16 13.88 19.92
N GLY A 102 -5.79 13.93 18.75
CA GLY A 102 -6.57 15.05 18.25
C GLY A 102 -5.73 16.19 17.65
N TYR A 103 -4.41 16.04 17.55
CA TYR A 103 -3.49 17.11 17.13
C TYR A 103 -2.61 16.73 15.94
N VAL A 104 -1.88 15.63 16.02
CA VAL A 104 -0.84 15.28 15.05
C VAL A 104 -1.42 14.52 13.87
N LYS A 105 -1.25 15.06 12.68
CA LYS A 105 -1.72 14.50 11.41
C LYS A 105 -0.64 13.59 10.81
N ILE A 106 -0.97 12.33 10.57
CA ILE A 106 -0.06 11.32 10.04
C ILE A 106 -0.57 10.84 8.69
N ASP A 107 0.32 10.80 7.71
CA ASP A 107 0.12 10.13 6.41
C ASP A 107 0.98 8.86 6.38
N VAL A 108 0.36 7.72 6.09
CA VAL A 108 1.02 6.40 6.08
C VAL A 108 1.34 6.02 4.65
N LYS A 109 2.57 5.60 4.42
CA LYS A 109 2.99 5.04 3.13
C LYS A 109 3.65 3.69 3.36
N ALA A 110 3.21 2.68 2.62
CA ALA A 110 3.82 1.35 2.64
C ALA A 110 4.50 1.04 1.31
N SER A 111 5.61 0.34 1.38
CA SER A 111 6.34 -0.13 0.20
C SER A 111 6.94 -1.50 0.45
N ARG A 112 6.79 -2.40 -0.51
CA ARG A 112 7.60 -3.63 -0.58
C ARG A 112 9.01 -3.31 -1.07
N ILE A 113 9.97 -4.19 -0.75
CA ILE A 113 11.29 -4.13 -1.37
C ILE A 113 11.14 -4.24 -2.88
N THR A 114 11.84 -3.34 -3.56
CA THR A 114 11.95 -3.31 -5.02
C THR A 114 13.42 -3.15 -5.40
N ASP A 115 13.82 -3.76 -6.51
CA ASP A 115 15.15 -3.50 -7.08
C ASP A 115 15.15 -2.12 -7.74
N ILE A 116 16.06 -1.26 -7.32
CA ILE A 116 16.29 0.04 -7.93
C ILE A 116 17.76 0.08 -8.40
N ASN A 117 17.98 -0.11 -9.70
CA ASN A 117 19.31 -0.13 -10.30
C ASN A 117 20.29 -1.13 -9.66
N GLY A 118 19.82 -2.35 -9.33
CA GLY A 118 20.63 -3.40 -8.71
C GLY A 118 20.75 -3.31 -7.19
N TYR A 119 19.98 -2.42 -6.55
CA TYR A 119 19.98 -2.28 -5.10
C TYR A 119 18.56 -2.46 -4.55
N ASP A 120 18.45 -3.26 -3.49
CA ASP A 120 17.18 -3.41 -2.75
C ASP A 120 16.87 -2.12 -1.99
N ALA A 121 15.69 -1.57 -2.24
CA ALA A 121 15.19 -0.36 -1.59
C ALA A 121 13.68 -0.38 -1.42
N TYR A 122 13.18 0.42 -0.48
CA TYR A 122 11.78 0.81 -0.38
C TYR A 122 11.56 2.11 -1.13
N SER A 123 10.45 2.20 -1.89
CA SER A 123 10.11 3.37 -2.68
C SER A 123 8.73 3.90 -2.28
N PHE A 124 8.71 5.01 -1.57
CA PHE A 124 7.49 5.62 -1.04
C PHE A 124 7.08 6.83 -1.88
N ARG A 125 5.90 6.76 -2.50
CA ARG A 125 5.34 7.88 -3.24
C ARG A 125 4.56 8.78 -2.29
N LEU A 126 5.02 10.03 -2.11
CA LEU A 126 4.41 11.01 -1.19
C LEU A 126 3.23 11.77 -1.82
N ALA A 127 3.03 11.64 -3.12
CA ALA A 127 1.98 12.25 -3.92
C ALA A 127 2.03 13.79 -4.02
N LYS A 128 2.50 14.50 -2.99
CA LYS A 128 2.53 15.98 -2.95
C LYS A 128 3.89 16.48 -2.49
N ALA A 129 4.44 17.45 -3.20
CA ALA A 129 5.68 18.14 -2.78
C ALA A 129 5.48 19.00 -1.51
N MET A 130 4.25 19.46 -1.26
CA MET A 130 3.87 20.16 -0.03
C MET A 130 3.05 19.22 0.85
N PRO A 131 3.61 18.74 1.97
CA PRO A 131 2.92 17.85 2.89
C PRO A 131 1.63 18.46 3.45
N THR A 132 0.62 17.62 3.63
CA THR A 132 -0.64 17.97 4.30
C THR A 132 -0.78 17.30 5.68
N CYS A 133 0.29 16.64 6.12
CA CYS A 133 0.45 16.00 7.42
C CYS A 133 1.64 16.61 8.17
N ASP A 134 1.76 16.28 9.44
CA ASP A 134 2.89 16.68 10.30
C ASP A 134 4.01 15.65 10.25
N ILE A 135 3.64 14.37 10.08
CA ILE A 135 4.54 13.22 10.04
C ILE A 135 4.13 12.27 8.91
N TYR A 136 5.12 11.75 8.19
CA TYR A 136 4.99 10.54 7.39
C TYR A 136 5.43 9.33 8.20
N ILE A 137 4.60 8.29 8.28
CA ILE A 137 5.04 6.96 8.74
C ILE A 137 5.22 6.08 7.51
N LEU A 138 6.49 5.76 7.22
CA LEU A 138 6.88 4.97 6.07
C LEU A 138 7.13 3.53 6.53
N VAL A 139 6.36 2.57 6.01
CA VAL A 139 6.47 1.15 6.37
C VAL A 139 7.11 0.38 5.22
N GLY A 140 8.36 0.02 5.40
CA GLY A 140 9.08 -0.87 4.49
C GLY A 140 8.81 -2.34 4.82
N VAL A 141 8.41 -3.14 3.84
CA VAL A 141 8.09 -4.56 3.99
C VAL A 141 9.11 -5.37 3.20
N ASP A 142 9.83 -6.25 3.89
CA ASP A 142 10.81 -7.11 3.23
C ASP A 142 10.17 -8.35 2.59
N ARG A 143 10.98 -9.17 1.90
CA ARG A 143 10.51 -10.40 1.23
C ARG A 143 10.02 -11.47 2.21
N SER A 144 10.34 -11.35 3.50
CA SER A 144 9.90 -12.24 4.58
C SER A 144 8.75 -11.63 5.40
N GLU A 145 8.10 -10.57 4.88
CA GLU A 145 7.02 -9.81 5.53
C GLU A 145 7.42 -9.12 6.84
N ASN A 146 8.74 -8.99 7.14
CA ASN A 146 9.19 -8.15 8.25
C ASN A 146 8.99 -6.68 7.90
N LYS A 147 8.68 -5.89 8.92
CA LYS A 147 8.34 -4.47 8.77
C LYS A 147 9.42 -3.59 9.38
N LYS A 148 9.82 -2.56 8.66
CA LYS A 148 10.70 -1.49 9.12
C LYS A 148 9.91 -0.19 9.10
N VAL A 149 9.77 0.46 10.25
CA VAL A 149 8.92 1.64 10.41
C VAL A 149 9.79 2.88 10.58
N PHE A 150 9.58 3.86 9.72
CA PHE A 150 10.31 5.13 9.77
C PHE A 150 9.31 6.25 10.11
N ILE A 151 9.59 7.02 11.17
CA ILE A 151 8.76 8.13 11.64
C ILE A 151 9.42 9.44 11.22
N VAL A 152 9.04 9.92 10.04
CA VAL A 152 9.72 11.04 9.36
C VAL A 152 8.91 12.32 9.50
N PRO A 153 9.44 13.37 10.15
CA PRO A 153 8.79 14.68 10.15
C PRO A 153 8.56 15.18 8.72
N ALA A 154 7.37 15.67 8.42
CA ALA A 154 7.00 16.02 7.05
C ALA A 154 7.86 17.14 6.44
N HIS A 155 8.43 18.00 7.27
CA HIS A 155 9.32 19.06 6.81
C HIS A 155 10.67 18.56 6.28
N GLU A 156 11.13 17.37 6.71
CA GLU A 156 12.38 16.74 6.24
C GLU A 156 12.28 16.23 4.78
N VAL A 157 11.06 15.99 4.32
CA VAL A 157 10.78 15.53 2.95
C VAL A 157 10.01 16.57 2.13
N LYS A 158 9.94 17.81 2.61
CA LYS A 158 9.30 18.92 1.89
C LYS A 158 9.97 19.12 0.52
N GLY A 159 9.17 19.24 -0.52
CA GLY A 159 9.65 19.36 -1.89
C GLY A 159 9.86 18.02 -2.61
N GLN A 160 9.78 16.89 -1.90
CA GLN A 160 9.91 15.56 -2.49
C GLN A 160 8.53 14.97 -2.80
N VAL A 161 8.40 14.29 -3.93
CA VAL A 161 7.20 13.52 -4.32
C VAL A 161 7.42 12.01 -4.15
N GLN A 162 8.65 11.62 -3.88
CA GLN A 162 9.06 10.24 -3.68
C GLN A 162 10.28 10.18 -2.76
N VAL A 163 10.29 9.20 -1.86
CA VAL A 163 11.41 8.89 -0.98
C VAL A 163 11.85 7.46 -1.27
N CYS A 164 13.14 7.26 -1.56
CA CYS A 164 13.74 5.94 -1.72
C CYS A 164 14.68 5.67 -0.55
N ILE A 165 14.47 4.55 0.13
CA ILE A 165 15.24 4.15 1.32
C ILE A 165 15.95 2.83 1.03
N SER A 166 17.28 2.84 0.97
CA SER A 166 18.09 1.63 0.83
C SER A 166 17.90 0.69 2.03
N THR A 167 17.87 -0.60 1.77
CA THR A 167 17.76 -1.61 2.83
C THR A 167 19.05 -1.79 3.64
N VAL A 168 20.19 -1.37 3.10
CA VAL A 168 21.51 -1.54 3.73
C VAL A 168 21.84 -0.35 4.65
N LYS A 169 21.78 0.88 4.14
CA LYS A 169 22.05 2.10 4.91
C LYS A 169 21.37 3.31 4.26
N SER A 170 20.74 4.12 5.09
CA SER A 170 20.08 5.34 4.66
C SER A 170 20.17 6.46 5.68
N ILE A 171 20.08 7.71 5.23
CA ILE A 171 19.92 8.88 6.11
C ILE A 171 18.66 8.79 6.95
N TYR A 172 17.66 8.04 6.47
CA TYR A 172 16.39 7.82 7.15
C TYR A 172 16.47 6.80 8.30
N ASP A 173 17.58 6.07 8.46
CA ASP A 173 17.74 5.09 9.55
C ASP A 173 17.69 5.77 10.95
N THR A 174 17.95 7.06 11.02
CA THR A 174 17.78 7.87 12.24
C THR A 174 16.33 8.00 12.69
N TYR A 175 15.36 7.69 11.82
CA TYR A 175 13.90 7.78 12.08
C TYR A 175 13.24 6.44 12.38
N ILE A 176 14.03 5.34 12.43
CA ILE A 176 13.48 4.00 12.70
C ILE A 176 12.95 3.98 14.13
N ASP A 177 11.66 3.63 14.28
CA ASP A 177 10.93 3.46 15.54
C ASP A 177 11.03 4.68 16.50
N LYS A 178 11.18 5.90 15.95
CA LYS A 178 11.32 7.15 16.71
C LYS A 178 9.97 7.73 17.14
N PHE A 179 9.20 6.97 17.92
CA PHE A 179 7.88 7.40 18.45
C PHE A 179 7.98 8.65 19.34
N ASP A 180 9.16 8.94 19.93
CA ASP A 180 9.41 10.18 20.69
C ASP A 180 9.21 11.45 19.86
N ILE A 181 9.37 11.41 18.53
CA ILE A 181 9.05 12.52 17.63
C ILE A 181 7.56 12.86 17.70
N ILE A 182 6.68 11.86 17.69
CA ILE A 182 5.24 12.05 17.80
C ILE A 182 4.89 12.61 19.17
N ARG A 183 5.47 12.06 20.26
CA ARG A 183 5.23 12.54 21.64
C ARG A 183 5.57 14.02 21.78
N LYS A 184 6.74 14.43 21.30
CA LYS A 184 7.18 15.84 21.34
C LYS A 184 6.23 16.76 20.59
N LEU A 185 5.69 16.34 19.44
CA LEU A 185 4.72 17.13 18.68
C LEU A 185 3.39 17.23 19.42
N VAL A 186 2.86 16.11 19.95
CA VAL A 186 1.64 16.13 20.77
C VAL A 186 1.78 17.08 21.97
N ASP A 187 2.90 17.00 22.69
CA ASP A 187 3.16 17.87 23.84
C ASP A 187 3.24 19.33 23.42
N ALA A 188 3.90 19.64 22.30
CA ALA A 188 3.98 21.00 21.78
C ALA A 188 2.59 21.57 21.42
N PHE A 189 1.73 20.77 20.78
CA PHE A 189 0.36 21.19 20.44
C PHE A 189 -0.54 21.38 21.66
N ARG A 190 -0.31 20.63 22.75
CA ARG A 190 -1.06 20.79 24.01
C ARG A 190 -0.73 22.05 24.76
N MET A 191 0.42 22.69 24.47
CA MET A 191 0.87 23.91 25.12
C MET A 191 0.35 25.20 24.44
N ILE A 192 -0.27 25.10 23.28
CA ILE A 192 -0.84 26.19 22.49
C ILE A 192 -2.33 26.31 22.77
#